data_de39aa39cf532b6e3a5f80592389e87b
#
_entry.id   de39aa39cf532b6e3a5f80592389e87b
#
_cell.length_a   1.000
_cell.length_b   1.000
_cell.length_c   1.000
_cell.angle_alpha   90.00
_cell.angle_beta   90.00
_cell.angle_gamma   90.00
#
_symmetry.space_group_name_H-M   'P 1'
#
loop_
_entity.id
_entity.type
_entity.pdbx_description
1 polymer ?
#
loop_
_entity_poly.entity_id
_entity_poly.type
_entity_poly.pdbx_seq_one_letter_code
_entity_poly.pdbx_strand_id
1 'polypeptide(L)'
;MNNRFLINFTPGSTMMHKLTGGTKVLLFVLFTIAIIATFDVRVIAVLSILPIAAIISMKPNYKPIRFMIGFMVLVVGIIGSLMLLLVSPNAGLTNVGGSTVIWRLGENFFVTKETLWYIFAMFVKRLASFMVVIAFVLATTPSEFASGLAFLHVPYKVCTIVSLAYRTIPDIARRYTDIKNSMQMRGVELSKKASLGKRLKATAALLVPLVVSSFGKVEVIANAMDLRGFGRLKKRTWYSEHELTKADKVLRIFCILFGMLIVAYIVWFRILNPWPVTYWSPFIAREDIIKVGRFETLSILKWFGK
;
A
#
# COMPACT_ATOMS: atom_id res chain seq x y z
N MET A 1 22.49 17.49 -13.80
CA MET A 1 21.12 17.14 -14.23
C MET A 1 20.39 16.49 -13.06
N ASN A 2 19.40 17.20 -12.49
CA ASN A 2 18.66 16.69 -11.33
C ASN A 2 17.72 15.55 -11.80
N ASN A 3 18.07 14.32 -11.46
CA ASN A 3 17.24 13.12 -11.64
C ASN A 3 16.04 13.14 -10.67
N ARG A 4 15.12 14.10 -10.82
CA ARG A 4 13.93 14.25 -9.98
C ARG A 4 12.82 13.20 -10.24
N PHE A 5 13.01 12.32 -11.20
CA PHE A 5 11.99 11.32 -11.61
C PHE A 5 12.33 9.87 -11.21
N LEU A 6 13.48 9.63 -10.63
CA LEU A 6 13.78 8.32 -10.08
C LEU A 6 13.29 8.32 -8.63
N ILE A 7 12.35 7.44 -8.31
CA ILE A 7 12.09 7.02 -6.95
C ILE A 7 13.47 6.75 -6.36
N ASN A 8 13.87 7.54 -5.37
CA ASN A 8 15.21 7.51 -4.77
C ASN A 8 15.40 6.19 -4.04
N PHE A 9 15.62 5.12 -4.79
CA PHE A 9 16.26 3.93 -4.24
C PHE A 9 17.72 4.32 -3.95
N THR A 10 18.02 4.52 -2.71
CA THR A 10 19.41 4.61 -2.25
C THR A 10 19.89 3.18 -2.04
N PRO A 11 20.84 2.67 -2.86
CA PRO A 11 21.42 1.37 -2.61
C PRO A 11 22.08 1.39 -1.24
N GLY A 12 21.47 0.72 -0.28
CA GLY A 12 21.97 0.63 1.09
C GLY A 12 22.68 -0.70 1.31
N SER A 13 23.62 -0.72 2.23
CA SER A 13 24.32 -1.95 2.67
C SER A 13 23.62 -2.67 3.82
N THR A 14 22.43 -2.21 4.20
CA THR A 14 21.67 -2.74 5.36
C THR A 14 21.14 -4.15 5.11
N MET A 15 20.89 -4.89 6.17
CA MET A 15 20.36 -6.26 6.13
C MET A 15 19.09 -6.36 5.25
N MET A 16 18.19 -5.36 5.34
CA MET A 16 16.97 -5.29 4.53
C MET A 16 17.23 -5.19 3.02
N HIS A 17 18.29 -4.49 2.60
CA HIS A 17 18.65 -4.38 1.19
C HIS A 17 19.24 -5.67 0.63
N LYS A 18 19.92 -6.47 1.47
CA LYS A 18 20.56 -7.74 1.07
C LYS A 18 19.57 -8.90 0.93
N LEU A 19 18.32 -8.75 1.39
CA LEU A 19 17.30 -9.78 1.27
C LEU A 19 16.87 -9.98 -0.19
N THR A 20 16.51 -11.22 -0.53
CA THR A 20 15.98 -11.56 -1.85
C THR A 20 14.61 -10.88 -2.08
N GLY A 21 14.32 -10.52 -3.33
CA GLY A 21 13.04 -9.90 -3.72
C GLY A 21 11.82 -10.72 -3.28
N GLY A 22 11.91 -12.05 -3.35
CA GLY A 22 10.85 -12.96 -2.89
C GLY A 22 10.55 -12.82 -1.40
N THR A 23 11.58 -12.75 -0.55
CA THR A 23 11.43 -12.58 0.89
C THR A 23 10.82 -11.20 1.24
N LYS A 24 11.25 -10.13 0.54
CA LYS A 24 10.70 -8.77 0.73
C LYS A 24 9.22 -8.69 0.38
N VAL A 25 8.82 -9.27 -0.76
CA VAL A 25 7.42 -9.29 -1.20
C VAL A 25 6.57 -10.15 -0.27
N LEU A 26 7.08 -11.30 0.18
CA LEU A 26 6.38 -12.16 1.15
C LEU A 26 6.12 -11.43 2.46
N LEU A 27 7.13 -10.77 3.04
CA LEU A 27 6.99 -9.94 4.23
C LEU A 27 5.92 -8.85 4.03
N PHE A 28 6.01 -8.11 2.92
CA PHE A 28 5.06 -7.05 2.61
C PHE A 28 3.62 -7.56 2.56
N VAL A 29 3.37 -8.64 1.83
CA VAL A 29 2.03 -9.24 1.68
C VAL A 29 1.50 -9.73 3.02
N LEU A 30 2.31 -10.46 3.80
CA LEU A 30 1.89 -10.98 5.10
C LEU A 30 1.57 -9.88 6.11
N PHE A 31 2.43 -8.85 6.23
CA PHE A 31 2.17 -7.74 7.14
C PHE A 31 0.94 -6.93 6.70
N THR A 32 0.75 -6.74 5.40
CA THR A 32 -0.45 -6.06 4.88
C THR A 32 -1.71 -6.85 5.22
N ILE A 33 -1.72 -8.18 4.97
CA ILE A 33 -2.85 -9.04 5.33
C ILE A 33 -3.10 -9.03 6.84
N ALA A 34 -2.03 -9.11 7.66
CA ALA A 34 -2.13 -9.08 9.12
C ALA A 34 -2.82 -7.81 9.61
N ILE A 35 -2.38 -6.64 9.13
CA ILE A 35 -2.95 -5.34 9.53
C ILE A 35 -4.40 -5.20 9.04
N ILE A 36 -4.71 -5.65 7.82
CA ILE A 36 -6.09 -5.60 7.29
C ILE A 36 -7.01 -6.49 8.12
N ALA A 37 -6.56 -7.71 8.44
CA ALA A 37 -7.36 -8.70 9.17
C ALA A 37 -7.59 -8.34 10.64
N THR A 38 -6.68 -7.55 11.24
CA THR A 38 -6.71 -7.21 12.67
C THR A 38 -7.46 -5.91 12.89
N PHE A 39 -8.32 -5.90 13.94
CA PHE A 39 -9.07 -4.73 14.38
C PHE A 39 -8.70 -4.31 15.81
N ASP A 40 -7.78 -5.01 16.44
CA ASP A 40 -7.26 -4.68 17.78
C ASP A 40 -6.07 -3.72 17.66
N VAL A 41 -6.21 -2.53 18.23
CA VAL A 41 -5.17 -1.47 18.22
C VAL A 41 -3.86 -1.95 18.84
N ARG A 42 -3.92 -2.81 19.85
CA ARG A 42 -2.73 -3.36 20.53
C ARG A 42 -1.91 -4.22 19.59
N VAL A 43 -2.59 -5.13 18.86
CA VAL A 43 -1.94 -6.01 17.89
C VAL A 43 -1.36 -5.19 16.73
N ILE A 44 -2.12 -4.18 16.24
CA ILE A 44 -1.65 -3.28 15.19
C ILE A 44 -0.41 -2.50 15.64
N ALA A 45 -0.36 -2.02 16.89
CA ALA A 45 0.80 -1.32 17.44
C ALA A 45 2.03 -2.23 17.46
N VAL A 46 1.91 -3.48 17.91
CA VAL A 46 3.00 -4.46 17.89
C VAL A 46 3.45 -4.76 16.45
N LEU A 47 2.51 -4.97 15.52
CA LEU A 47 2.83 -5.21 14.10
C LEU A 47 3.54 -4.03 13.44
N SER A 48 3.30 -2.80 13.88
CA SER A 48 3.95 -1.61 13.34
C SER A 48 5.41 -1.45 13.76
N ILE A 49 5.85 -2.11 14.84
CA ILE A 49 7.23 -2.00 15.34
C ILE A 49 8.24 -2.47 14.29
N LEU A 50 7.99 -3.60 13.64
CA LEU A 50 8.93 -4.19 12.67
C LEU A 50 9.13 -3.32 11.42
N PRO A 51 8.09 -2.81 10.72
CA PRO A 51 8.25 -1.87 9.63
C PRO A 51 8.96 -0.58 10.03
N ILE A 52 8.66 -0.03 11.22
CA ILE A 52 9.32 1.17 11.73
C ILE A 52 10.81 0.90 11.99
N ALA A 53 11.15 -0.21 12.64
CA ALA A 53 12.53 -0.62 12.87
C ALA A 53 13.29 -0.82 11.54
N ALA A 54 12.63 -1.40 10.53
CA ALA A 54 13.17 -1.55 9.19
C ALA A 54 13.49 -0.18 8.56
N ILE A 55 12.57 0.79 8.62
CA ILE A 55 12.78 2.15 8.10
C ILE A 55 13.96 2.82 8.80
N ILE A 56 14.03 2.75 10.13
CA ILE A 56 15.11 3.34 10.93
C ILE A 56 16.46 2.72 10.55
N SER A 57 16.51 1.39 10.40
CA SER A 57 17.75 0.67 10.06
C SER A 57 18.29 1.05 8.68
N MET A 58 17.42 1.37 7.72
CA MET A 58 17.80 1.77 6.36
C MET A 58 18.41 3.17 6.26
N LYS A 59 18.25 4.01 7.31
CA LYS A 59 18.73 5.41 7.35
C LYS A 59 18.44 6.20 6.07
N PRO A 60 17.18 6.21 5.59
CA PRO A 60 16.84 6.90 4.34
C PRO A 60 16.91 8.42 4.51
N ASN A 61 16.81 9.15 3.39
CA ASN A 61 16.61 10.59 3.48
C ASN A 61 15.24 10.89 4.07
N TYR A 62 15.20 11.34 5.32
CA TYR A 62 13.95 11.55 6.06
C TYR A 62 13.10 12.74 5.59
N LYS A 63 13.65 13.69 4.79
CA LYS A 63 12.90 14.86 4.32
C LYS A 63 11.65 14.49 3.52
N PRO A 64 11.73 13.69 2.42
CA PRO A 64 10.55 13.30 1.66
C PRO A 64 9.61 12.40 2.47
N ILE A 65 10.16 11.53 3.33
CA ILE A 65 9.34 10.62 4.15
C ILE A 65 8.51 11.41 5.16
N ARG A 66 9.09 12.39 5.85
CA ARG A 66 8.35 13.26 6.78
C ARG A 66 7.24 14.03 6.06
N PHE A 67 7.51 14.52 4.85
CA PHE A 67 6.50 15.18 4.05
C PHE A 67 5.35 14.22 3.69
N MET A 68 5.65 12.99 3.27
CA MET A 68 4.65 11.97 2.95
C MET A 68 3.83 11.58 4.18
N ILE A 69 4.47 11.38 5.33
CA ILE A 69 3.78 11.08 6.60
C ILE A 69 2.90 12.26 7.00
N GLY A 70 3.43 13.50 6.96
CA GLY A 70 2.66 14.70 7.29
C GLY A 70 1.44 14.88 6.39
N PHE A 71 1.61 14.68 5.08
CA PHE A 71 0.51 14.72 4.12
C PHE A 71 -0.54 13.62 4.41
N MET A 72 -0.11 12.40 4.72
CA MET A 72 -1.01 11.31 5.10
C MET A 72 -1.77 11.62 6.39
N VAL A 73 -1.09 12.12 7.43
CA VAL A 73 -1.72 12.50 8.71
C VAL A 73 -2.76 13.60 8.48
N LEU A 74 -2.46 14.58 7.63
CA LEU A 74 -3.40 15.65 7.31
C LEU A 74 -4.61 15.13 6.53
N VAL A 75 -4.40 14.43 5.42
CA VAL A 75 -5.49 14.01 4.52
C VAL A 75 -6.31 12.88 5.15
N VAL A 76 -5.65 11.83 5.60
CA VAL A 76 -6.32 10.62 6.10
C VAL A 76 -6.68 10.76 7.59
N GLY A 77 -5.80 11.39 8.38
CA GLY A 77 -6.02 11.62 9.80
C GLY A 77 -7.07 12.69 10.05
N ILE A 78 -6.83 13.91 9.61
CA ILE A 78 -7.70 15.06 9.93
C ILE A 78 -8.93 15.08 9.03
N ILE A 79 -8.74 15.18 7.72
CA ILE A 79 -9.85 15.31 6.77
C ILE A 79 -10.71 14.05 6.75
N GLY A 80 -10.08 12.85 6.73
CA GLY A 80 -10.80 11.58 6.74
C GLY A 80 -11.59 11.33 8.03
N SER A 81 -11.07 11.76 9.18
CA SER A 81 -11.75 11.67 10.47
C SER A 81 -12.94 12.63 10.54
N LEU A 82 -12.76 13.86 10.06
CA LEU A 82 -13.82 14.86 9.99
C LEU A 82 -14.96 14.38 9.07
N MET A 83 -14.63 13.88 7.90
CA MET A 83 -15.62 13.32 6.96
C MET A 83 -16.38 12.15 7.58
N LEU A 84 -15.71 11.27 8.31
CA LEU A 84 -16.37 10.14 8.98
C LEU A 84 -17.33 10.61 10.06
N LEU A 85 -16.96 11.62 10.85
CA LEU A 85 -17.86 12.23 11.85
C LEU A 85 -19.08 12.87 11.20
N LEU A 86 -18.92 13.54 10.06
CA LEU A 86 -20.02 14.21 9.38
C LEU A 86 -20.98 13.23 8.69
N VAL A 87 -20.44 12.20 8.03
CA VAL A 87 -21.23 11.24 7.22
C VAL A 87 -21.83 10.14 8.09
N SER A 88 -21.11 9.68 9.09
CA SER A 88 -21.51 8.53 9.93
C SER A 88 -21.14 8.75 11.40
N PRO A 89 -21.83 9.66 12.12
CA PRO A 89 -21.56 9.93 13.53
C PRO A 89 -21.76 8.70 14.43
N ASN A 90 -22.60 7.77 14.00
CA ASN A 90 -22.93 6.54 14.71
C ASN A 90 -21.98 5.36 14.42
N ALA A 91 -20.95 5.55 13.57
CA ALA A 91 -20.03 4.47 13.18
C ALA A 91 -19.32 3.80 14.38
N GLY A 92 -19.09 4.54 15.46
CA GLY A 92 -18.51 3.98 16.70
C GLY A 92 -19.46 3.03 17.40
N LEU A 93 -20.76 3.33 17.45
CA LEU A 93 -21.76 2.49 18.09
C LEU A 93 -21.88 1.12 17.43
N THR A 94 -21.87 1.09 16.10
CA THR A 94 -22.00 -0.14 15.32
C THR A 94 -20.73 -0.99 15.32
N ASN A 95 -19.54 -0.36 15.37
CA ASN A 95 -18.26 -1.08 15.22
C ASN A 95 -17.56 -1.35 16.56
N VAL A 96 -17.79 -0.56 17.59
CA VAL A 96 -17.17 -0.68 18.91
C VAL A 96 -18.17 -1.14 19.96
N GLY A 97 -19.45 -0.80 19.80
CA GLY A 97 -20.53 -1.02 20.77
C GLY A 97 -20.53 0.05 21.86
N GLY A 98 -21.60 0.11 22.66
CA GLY A 98 -21.76 1.11 23.72
C GLY A 98 -22.58 2.31 23.28
N SER A 99 -22.95 3.18 24.23
CA SER A 99 -23.84 4.31 23.99
C SER A 99 -23.49 5.56 24.84
N THR A 100 -22.21 5.78 25.18
CA THR A 100 -21.80 6.91 26.02
C THR A 100 -21.70 8.18 25.19
N VAL A 101 -22.76 9.01 25.23
CA VAL A 101 -22.79 10.31 24.55
C VAL A 101 -21.98 11.33 25.32
N ILE A 102 -20.99 11.96 24.65
CA ILE A 102 -20.20 13.05 25.21
C ILE A 102 -20.84 14.40 24.87
N TRP A 103 -21.27 14.58 23.65
CA TRP A 103 -21.81 15.84 23.16
C TRP A 103 -22.92 15.61 22.16
N ARG A 104 -24.03 16.36 22.31
CA ARG A 104 -25.18 16.36 21.42
C ARG A 104 -25.30 17.72 20.74
N LEU A 105 -25.18 17.73 19.41
CA LEU A 105 -25.36 18.94 18.59
C LEU A 105 -26.76 19.01 17.94
N GLY A 106 -27.60 18.01 18.12
CA GLY A 106 -28.95 17.89 17.54
C GLY A 106 -29.58 16.54 17.84
N GLU A 107 -30.78 16.30 17.31
CA GLU A 107 -31.46 15.01 17.51
C GLU A 107 -30.74 13.85 16.83
N ASN A 108 -30.11 14.11 15.68
CA ASN A 108 -29.43 13.08 14.86
C ASN A 108 -27.91 13.16 14.88
N PHE A 109 -27.32 14.19 15.50
CA PHE A 109 -25.88 14.38 15.54
C PHE A 109 -25.34 14.37 16.98
N PHE A 110 -24.70 13.27 17.35
CA PHE A 110 -24.09 13.10 18.65
C PHE A 110 -22.73 12.45 18.53
N VAL A 111 -21.77 12.93 19.32
CA VAL A 111 -20.41 12.40 19.38
C VAL A 111 -20.29 11.51 20.61
N THR A 112 -19.93 10.24 20.39
CA THR A 112 -19.74 9.26 21.47
C THR A 112 -18.27 8.98 21.68
N LYS A 113 -17.91 8.49 22.89
CA LYS A 113 -16.53 8.03 23.18
C LYS A 113 -16.11 6.92 22.22
N GLU A 114 -17.04 6.06 21.88
CA GLU A 114 -16.86 4.91 21.00
C GLU A 114 -16.55 5.37 19.56
N THR A 115 -17.20 6.42 19.08
CA THR A 115 -16.89 7.00 17.76
C THR A 115 -15.48 7.60 17.74
N LEU A 116 -15.07 8.31 18.77
CA LEU A 116 -13.71 8.84 18.87
C LEU A 116 -12.67 7.72 18.92
N TRP A 117 -12.95 6.65 19.68
CA TRP A 117 -12.08 5.48 19.72
C TRP A 117 -11.99 4.77 18.37
N TYR A 118 -13.11 4.61 17.69
CA TYR A 118 -13.15 4.03 16.36
C TYR A 118 -12.30 4.83 15.35
N ILE A 119 -12.42 6.15 15.36
CA ILE A 119 -11.61 7.04 14.52
C ILE A 119 -10.12 6.88 14.84
N PHE A 120 -9.76 6.85 16.13
CA PHE A 120 -8.39 6.64 16.57
C PHE A 120 -7.85 5.27 16.11
N ALA A 121 -8.61 4.20 16.28
CA ALA A 121 -8.25 2.86 15.84
C ALA A 121 -8.04 2.79 14.31
N MET A 122 -8.95 3.40 13.55
CA MET A 122 -8.83 3.54 12.09
C MET A 122 -7.60 4.34 11.68
N PHE A 123 -7.30 5.43 12.38
CA PHE A 123 -6.11 6.24 12.12
C PHE A 123 -4.83 5.43 12.34
N VAL A 124 -4.70 4.74 13.48
CA VAL A 124 -3.55 3.88 13.80
C VAL A 124 -3.39 2.77 12.74
N LYS A 125 -4.49 2.14 12.35
CA LYS A 125 -4.49 1.09 11.32
C LYS A 125 -3.98 1.59 9.96
N ARG A 126 -4.45 2.75 9.52
CA ARG A 126 -4.00 3.38 8.27
C ARG A 126 -2.53 3.80 8.33
N LEU A 127 -2.12 4.35 9.49
CA LEU A 127 -0.71 4.73 9.71
C LEU A 127 0.20 3.50 9.66
N ALA A 128 -0.16 2.41 10.32
CA ALA A 128 0.59 1.15 10.30
C ALA A 128 0.70 0.58 8.88
N SER A 129 -0.41 0.54 8.13
CA SER A 129 -0.39 0.09 6.72
C SER A 129 0.55 0.96 5.87
N PHE A 130 0.52 2.27 6.06
CA PHE A 130 1.38 3.19 5.33
C PHE A 130 2.87 2.98 5.66
N MET A 131 3.21 2.69 6.93
CA MET A 131 4.59 2.36 7.32
C MET A 131 5.10 1.08 6.65
N VAL A 132 4.25 0.06 6.50
CA VAL A 132 4.59 -1.16 5.76
C VAL A 132 4.89 -0.86 4.30
N VAL A 133 4.06 -0.03 3.64
CA VAL A 133 4.28 0.38 2.25
C VAL A 133 5.59 1.17 2.10
N ILE A 134 5.86 2.13 2.98
CA ILE A 134 7.11 2.91 2.95
C ILE A 134 8.32 1.97 3.13
N ALA A 135 8.28 1.09 4.12
CA ALA A 135 9.36 0.13 4.37
C ALA A 135 9.65 -0.72 3.14
N PHE A 136 8.60 -1.21 2.48
CA PHE A 136 8.72 -2.00 1.27
C PHE A 136 9.32 -1.21 0.09
N VAL A 137 8.80 0.00 -0.18
CA VAL A 137 9.28 0.85 -1.28
C VAL A 137 10.74 1.26 -1.10
N LEU A 138 11.17 1.51 0.14
CA LEU A 138 12.57 1.86 0.44
C LEU A 138 13.52 0.65 0.34
N ALA A 139 13.03 -0.54 0.71
CA ALA A 139 13.84 -1.76 0.74
C ALA A 139 13.97 -2.44 -0.61
N THR A 140 13.04 -2.20 -1.56
CA THR A 140 12.87 -3.05 -2.74
C THR A 140 13.16 -2.28 -4.03
N THR A 141 14.07 -2.82 -4.86
CA THR A 141 14.25 -2.31 -6.22
C THR A 141 13.13 -2.81 -7.13
N PRO A 142 12.83 -2.09 -8.22
CA PRO A 142 11.84 -2.55 -9.20
C PRO A 142 12.16 -3.94 -9.81
N SER A 143 13.43 -4.27 -10.00
CA SER A 143 13.86 -5.59 -10.50
C SER A 143 13.67 -6.70 -9.47
N GLU A 144 13.96 -6.42 -8.20
CA GLU A 144 13.69 -7.35 -7.09
C GLU A 144 12.19 -7.56 -6.87
N PHE A 145 11.37 -6.52 -7.10
CA PHE A 145 9.92 -6.65 -7.08
C PHE A 145 9.43 -7.63 -8.14
N ALA A 146 9.94 -7.54 -9.37
CA ALA A 146 9.57 -8.46 -10.45
C ALA A 146 9.97 -9.92 -10.14
N SER A 147 11.17 -10.15 -9.57
CA SER A 147 11.59 -11.48 -9.11
C SER A 147 10.75 -11.97 -7.91
N GLY A 148 10.35 -11.07 -7.03
CA GLY A 148 9.45 -11.36 -5.91
C GLY A 148 8.05 -11.78 -6.34
N LEU A 149 7.50 -11.19 -7.40
CA LEU A 149 6.25 -11.63 -8.00
C LEU A 149 6.35 -13.06 -8.57
N ALA A 150 7.47 -13.40 -9.20
CA ALA A 150 7.71 -14.75 -9.68
C ALA A 150 7.75 -15.77 -8.52
N PHE A 151 8.29 -15.39 -7.36
CA PHE A 151 8.25 -16.20 -6.15
C PHE A 151 6.81 -16.47 -5.67
N LEU A 152 5.89 -15.52 -5.83
CA LEU A 152 4.45 -15.69 -5.53
C LEU A 152 3.70 -16.49 -6.62
N HIS A 153 4.40 -17.21 -7.48
CA HIS A 153 3.83 -18.02 -8.58
C HIS A 153 3.08 -17.20 -9.65
N VAL A 154 3.32 -15.90 -9.75
CA VAL A 154 2.82 -15.10 -10.86
C VAL A 154 3.49 -15.58 -12.16
N PRO A 155 2.76 -15.76 -13.28
CA PRO A 155 3.33 -16.22 -14.54
C PRO A 155 4.54 -15.38 -14.96
N TYR A 156 5.65 -16.04 -15.33
CA TYR A 156 6.90 -15.37 -15.66
C TYR A 156 6.77 -14.29 -16.75
N LYS A 157 5.82 -14.47 -17.68
CA LYS A 157 5.52 -13.47 -18.71
C LYS A 157 5.09 -12.13 -18.10
N VAL A 158 4.22 -12.15 -17.09
CA VAL A 158 3.77 -10.95 -16.37
C VAL A 158 4.93 -10.31 -15.62
N CYS A 159 5.71 -11.11 -14.89
CA CYS A 159 6.89 -10.62 -14.18
C CYS A 159 7.91 -9.96 -15.13
N THR A 160 8.10 -10.52 -16.31
CA THR A 160 8.97 -9.94 -17.34
C THR A 160 8.44 -8.60 -17.85
N ILE A 161 7.10 -8.49 -18.09
CA ILE A 161 6.47 -7.23 -18.48
C ILE A 161 6.71 -6.15 -17.41
N VAL A 162 6.50 -6.49 -16.13
CA VAL A 162 6.75 -5.58 -15.01
C VAL A 162 8.22 -5.13 -14.99
N SER A 163 9.15 -6.06 -15.08
CA SER A 163 10.59 -5.76 -15.12
C SER A 163 10.98 -4.86 -16.30
N LEU A 164 10.44 -5.15 -17.50
CA LEU A 164 10.66 -4.37 -18.70
C LEU A 164 10.06 -2.96 -18.58
N ALA A 165 8.84 -2.85 -18.03
CA ALA A 165 8.18 -1.56 -17.81
C ALA A 165 9.05 -0.66 -16.92
N TYR A 166 9.53 -1.15 -15.78
CA TYR A 166 10.39 -0.37 -14.89
C TYR A 166 11.70 0.07 -15.55
N ARG A 167 12.28 -0.78 -16.37
CA ARG A 167 13.50 -0.44 -17.13
C ARG A 167 13.24 0.63 -18.18
N THR A 168 12.06 0.67 -18.79
CA THR A 168 11.72 1.62 -19.85
C THR A 168 11.27 2.98 -19.34
N ILE A 169 10.77 3.10 -18.09
CA ILE A 169 10.33 4.37 -17.49
C ILE A 169 11.41 5.47 -17.59
N PRO A 170 12.67 5.26 -17.15
CA PRO A 170 13.71 6.28 -17.25
C PRO A 170 14.02 6.70 -18.69
N ASP A 171 13.93 5.76 -19.61
CA ASP A 171 14.20 6.01 -21.03
C ASP A 171 13.08 6.83 -21.67
N ILE A 172 11.82 6.53 -21.36
CA ILE A 172 10.66 7.35 -21.77
C ILE A 172 10.77 8.76 -21.20
N ALA A 173 11.17 8.91 -19.94
CA ALA A 173 11.35 10.23 -19.31
C ALA A 173 12.44 11.07 -20.00
N ARG A 174 13.54 10.46 -20.44
CA ARG A 174 14.58 11.12 -21.24
C ARG A 174 14.03 11.54 -22.59
N ARG A 175 13.39 10.65 -23.34
CA ARG A 175 12.77 10.94 -24.64
C ARG A 175 11.73 12.06 -24.54
N TYR A 176 10.90 12.04 -23.49
CA TYR A 176 9.95 13.12 -23.23
C TYR A 176 10.65 14.46 -23.11
N THR A 177 11.78 14.51 -22.39
CA THR A 177 12.56 15.73 -22.23
C THR A 177 13.18 16.18 -23.55
N ASP A 178 13.70 15.27 -24.36
CA ASP A 178 14.32 15.56 -25.65
C ASP A 178 13.29 16.09 -26.66
N ILE A 179 12.12 15.44 -26.75
CA ILE A 179 11.01 15.89 -27.62
C ILE A 179 10.52 17.25 -27.16
N LYS A 180 10.34 17.44 -25.84
CA LYS A 180 9.94 18.73 -25.27
C LYS A 180 10.91 19.85 -25.65
N ASN A 181 12.21 19.64 -25.47
CA ASN A 181 13.23 20.62 -25.82
C ASN A 181 13.23 20.91 -27.34
N SER A 182 13.10 19.88 -28.18
CA SER A 182 13.01 20.05 -29.62
C SER A 182 11.79 20.86 -30.05
N MET A 183 10.63 20.65 -29.42
CA MET A 183 9.42 21.43 -29.70
C MET A 183 9.54 22.87 -29.21
N GLN A 184 10.19 23.10 -28.08
CA GLN A 184 10.46 24.46 -27.61
C GLN A 184 11.39 25.24 -28.56
N MET A 185 12.40 24.58 -29.13
CA MET A 185 13.24 25.20 -30.18
C MET A 185 12.46 25.52 -31.45
N ARG A 186 11.38 24.83 -31.75
CA ARG A 186 10.44 25.13 -32.84
C ARG A 186 9.38 26.18 -32.49
N GLY A 187 9.51 26.85 -31.37
CA GLY A 187 8.62 27.94 -30.94
C GLY A 187 7.33 27.48 -30.24
N VAL A 188 7.20 26.19 -29.90
CA VAL A 188 6.04 25.70 -29.13
C VAL A 188 6.22 26.12 -27.66
N GLU A 189 5.36 27.04 -27.19
CA GLU A 189 5.44 27.51 -25.82
C GLU A 189 4.76 26.54 -24.83
N LEU A 190 5.59 25.90 -24.02
CA LEU A 190 5.17 24.95 -22.96
C LEU A 190 5.33 25.57 -21.56
N SER A 191 5.67 26.86 -21.48
CA SER A 191 5.91 27.55 -20.22
C SER A 191 4.63 27.85 -19.45
N LYS A 192 4.76 28.18 -18.17
CA LYS A 192 3.64 28.62 -17.33
C LYS A 192 2.98 29.94 -17.80
N LYS A 193 3.61 30.68 -18.72
CA LYS A 193 3.10 31.94 -19.26
C LYS A 193 1.99 31.72 -20.30
N ALA A 194 1.95 30.58 -20.97
CA ALA A 194 0.89 30.27 -21.93
C ALA A 194 -0.45 29.92 -21.25
N SER A 195 -1.56 30.25 -21.92
CA SER A 195 -2.90 29.87 -21.43
C SER A 195 -3.05 28.36 -21.28
N LEU A 196 -3.88 27.92 -20.34
CA LEU A 196 -4.09 26.48 -20.02
C LEU A 196 -4.48 25.68 -21.27
N GLY A 197 -5.35 26.18 -22.13
CA GLY A 197 -5.78 25.51 -23.37
C GLY A 197 -4.61 25.32 -24.36
N LYS A 198 -3.76 26.36 -24.56
CA LYS A 198 -2.57 26.26 -25.42
C LYS A 198 -1.56 25.24 -24.87
N ARG A 199 -1.35 25.24 -23.54
CA ARG A 199 -0.46 24.26 -22.88
C ARG A 199 -0.97 22.83 -23.02
N LEU A 200 -2.27 22.61 -22.86
CA LEU A 200 -2.88 21.29 -23.00
C LEU A 200 -2.72 20.76 -24.44
N LYS A 201 -3.01 21.61 -25.46
CA LYS A 201 -2.82 21.28 -26.88
C LYS A 201 -1.36 20.98 -27.21
N ALA A 202 -0.43 21.78 -26.70
CA ALA A 202 1.01 21.56 -26.88
C ALA A 202 1.49 20.28 -26.19
N THR A 203 0.98 19.97 -25.01
CA THR A 203 1.30 18.70 -24.33
C THR A 203 0.74 17.49 -25.07
N ALA A 204 -0.48 17.57 -25.59
CA ALA A 204 -1.05 16.52 -26.44
C ALA A 204 -0.24 16.31 -27.72
N ALA A 205 0.17 17.40 -28.39
CA ALA A 205 1.05 17.32 -29.57
C ALA A 205 2.43 16.70 -29.27
N LEU A 206 2.92 16.78 -28.03
CA LEU A 206 4.15 16.16 -27.57
C LEU A 206 4.00 14.65 -27.33
N LEU A 207 2.79 14.20 -26.94
CA LEU A 207 2.54 12.78 -26.66
C LEU A 207 2.55 11.94 -27.93
N VAL A 208 2.08 12.47 -29.07
CA VAL A 208 2.01 11.72 -30.34
C VAL A 208 3.39 11.22 -30.80
N PRO A 209 4.43 12.06 -30.95
CA PRO A 209 5.77 11.61 -31.31
C PRO A 209 6.37 10.65 -30.27
N LEU A 210 6.08 10.85 -28.98
CA LEU A 210 6.53 9.98 -27.91
C LEU A 210 5.96 8.57 -28.05
N VAL A 211 4.66 8.46 -28.31
CA VAL A 211 3.98 7.18 -28.52
C VAL A 211 4.50 6.49 -29.77
N VAL A 212 4.58 7.17 -30.90
CA VAL A 212 5.08 6.62 -32.17
C VAL A 212 6.51 6.09 -32.02
N SER A 213 7.40 6.88 -31.37
CA SER A 213 8.78 6.46 -31.12
C SER A 213 8.88 5.25 -30.16
N SER A 214 7.88 5.07 -29.29
CA SER A 214 7.81 3.93 -28.38
C SER A 214 7.38 2.66 -29.09
N PHE A 215 6.46 2.73 -30.05
CA PHE A 215 6.04 1.55 -30.84
C PHE A 215 7.19 0.93 -31.63
N GLY A 216 8.04 1.74 -32.28
CA GLY A 216 9.22 1.21 -32.96
C GLY A 216 10.17 0.42 -32.05
N LYS A 217 10.29 0.85 -30.78
CA LYS A 217 11.06 0.09 -29.78
C LYS A 217 10.42 -1.22 -29.38
N VAL A 218 9.08 -1.25 -29.25
CA VAL A 218 8.36 -2.47 -28.88
C VAL A 218 8.62 -3.58 -29.89
N GLU A 219 8.57 -3.26 -31.19
CA GLU A 219 8.85 -4.22 -32.25
C GLU A 219 10.27 -4.79 -32.18
N VAL A 220 11.27 -3.92 -32.00
CA VAL A 220 12.67 -4.35 -31.85
C VAL A 220 12.86 -5.25 -30.63
N ILE A 221 12.26 -4.89 -29.50
CA ILE A 221 12.34 -5.68 -28.27
C ILE A 221 11.64 -7.03 -28.46
N ALA A 222 10.44 -7.05 -29.07
CA ALA A 222 9.67 -8.26 -29.31
C ALA A 222 10.47 -9.24 -30.19
N ASN A 223 10.98 -8.77 -31.32
CA ASN A 223 11.81 -9.58 -32.24
C ASN A 223 13.07 -10.11 -31.53
N ALA A 224 13.75 -9.28 -30.76
CA ALA A 224 14.92 -9.72 -29.97
C ALA A 224 14.58 -10.77 -28.91
N MET A 225 13.41 -10.67 -28.29
CA MET A 225 12.93 -11.66 -27.31
C MET A 225 12.57 -12.99 -27.97
N ASP A 226 11.91 -12.95 -29.14
CA ASP A 226 11.54 -14.14 -29.90
C ASP A 226 12.78 -14.90 -30.39
N LEU A 227 13.78 -14.19 -30.92
CA LEU A 227 15.08 -14.78 -31.32
C LEU A 227 15.81 -15.44 -30.14
N ARG A 228 15.64 -14.93 -28.91
CA ARG A 228 16.18 -15.53 -27.68
C ARG A 228 15.28 -16.63 -27.09
N GLY A 229 14.26 -17.08 -27.79
CA GLY A 229 13.37 -18.15 -27.37
C GLY A 229 12.47 -17.79 -26.20
N PHE A 230 12.08 -16.51 -26.09
CA PHE A 230 11.12 -16.10 -25.06
C PHE A 230 9.77 -16.79 -25.29
N GLY A 231 9.21 -17.40 -24.27
CA GLY A 231 7.93 -18.10 -24.38
C GLY A 231 8.04 -19.62 -24.58
N ARG A 232 9.20 -20.15 -24.98
CA ARG A 232 9.38 -21.60 -25.22
C ARG A 232 9.36 -22.43 -23.93
N LEU A 233 9.96 -21.92 -22.84
CA LEU A 233 10.05 -22.62 -21.57
C LEU A 233 8.94 -22.18 -20.61
N LYS A 234 8.38 -23.11 -19.84
CA LYS A 234 7.36 -22.82 -18.82
C LYS A 234 7.92 -22.10 -17.57
N LYS A 235 9.20 -22.29 -17.27
CA LYS A 235 9.91 -21.69 -16.13
C LYS A 235 11.18 -21.02 -16.60
N ARG A 236 11.54 -19.89 -16.00
CA ARG A 236 12.80 -19.16 -16.24
C ARG A 236 13.45 -18.74 -14.93
N THR A 237 14.77 -18.68 -14.92
CA THR A 237 15.57 -18.09 -13.84
C THR A 237 15.65 -16.57 -14.00
N TRP A 238 15.77 -15.87 -12.88
CA TRP A 238 15.86 -14.41 -12.87
C TRP A 238 17.31 -13.98 -12.66
N TYR A 239 17.81 -13.09 -13.51
CA TYR A 239 19.16 -12.53 -13.39
C TYR A 239 19.36 -11.75 -12.06
N SER A 240 18.32 -11.12 -11.55
CA SER A 240 18.31 -10.36 -10.29
C SER A 240 18.06 -11.23 -9.06
N GLU A 241 17.99 -12.55 -9.20
CA GLU A 241 17.83 -13.47 -8.08
C GLU A 241 19.19 -13.72 -7.44
N HIS A 242 19.37 -13.20 -6.24
CA HIS A 242 20.56 -13.47 -5.43
C HIS A 242 20.42 -14.81 -4.72
N GLU A 243 21.54 -15.43 -4.42
CA GLU A 243 21.56 -16.64 -3.60
C GLU A 243 20.94 -16.38 -2.22
N LEU A 244 20.19 -17.36 -1.72
CA LEU A 244 19.52 -17.29 -0.43
C LEU A 244 20.52 -17.15 0.71
N THR A 245 20.57 -16.00 1.34
CA THR A 245 21.36 -15.77 2.54
C THR A 245 20.77 -16.54 3.74
N LYS A 246 21.60 -16.74 4.79
CA LYS A 246 21.10 -17.31 6.05
C LYS A 246 19.94 -16.48 6.62
N ALA A 247 20.00 -15.15 6.48
CA ALA A 247 18.96 -14.23 6.89
C ALA A 247 17.65 -14.45 6.11
N ASP A 248 17.70 -14.71 4.80
CA ASP A 248 16.51 -15.02 4.01
C ASP A 248 15.82 -16.30 4.50
N LYS A 249 16.59 -17.34 4.79
CA LYS A 249 16.05 -18.61 5.30
C LYS A 249 15.32 -18.41 6.63
N VAL A 250 15.96 -17.72 7.58
CA VAL A 250 15.36 -17.42 8.89
C VAL A 250 14.09 -16.59 8.74
N LEU A 251 14.10 -15.52 7.91
CA LEU A 251 12.95 -14.68 7.70
C LEU A 251 11.81 -15.41 6.96
N ARG A 252 12.10 -16.30 6.02
CA ARG A 252 11.06 -17.12 5.38
C ARG A 252 10.39 -18.07 6.36
N ILE A 253 11.17 -18.70 7.25
CA ILE A 253 10.60 -19.55 8.33
C ILE A 253 9.72 -18.68 9.25
N PHE A 254 10.23 -17.52 9.66
CA PHE A 254 9.44 -16.55 10.43
C PHE A 254 8.13 -16.17 9.72
N CYS A 255 8.17 -15.89 8.42
CA CYS A 255 6.98 -15.58 7.63
C CYS A 255 5.97 -16.74 7.61
N ILE A 256 6.42 -17.98 7.50
CA ILE A 256 5.53 -19.14 7.52
C ILE A 256 4.85 -19.27 8.89
N LEU A 257 5.63 -19.20 9.98
CA LEU A 257 5.12 -19.27 11.35
C LEU A 257 4.14 -18.10 11.62
N PHE A 258 4.51 -16.90 11.23
CA PHE A 258 3.69 -15.71 11.38
C PHE A 258 2.40 -15.79 10.54
N GLY A 259 2.48 -16.29 9.30
CA GLY A 259 1.32 -16.56 8.47
C GLY A 259 0.35 -17.56 9.10
N MET A 260 0.86 -18.65 9.67
CA MET A 260 0.05 -19.60 10.42
C MET A 260 -0.63 -18.96 11.63
N LEU A 261 0.10 -18.11 12.36
CA LEU A 261 -0.45 -17.39 13.51
C LEU A 261 -1.55 -16.40 13.09
N ILE A 262 -1.38 -15.69 11.96
CA ILE A 262 -2.43 -14.81 11.41
C ILE A 262 -3.68 -15.63 11.04
N VAL A 263 -3.51 -16.74 10.36
CA VAL A 263 -4.63 -17.63 10.00
C VAL A 263 -5.33 -18.14 11.25
N ALA A 264 -4.58 -18.61 12.25
CA ALA A 264 -5.14 -19.05 13.53
C ALA A 264 -5.90 -17.91 14.23
N TYR A 265 -5.35 -16.68 14.23
CA TYR A 265 -6.03 -15.50 14.78
C TYR A 265 -7.35 -15.21 14.05
N ILE A 266 -7.35 -15.22 12.71
CA ILE A 266 -8.56 -14.97 11.90
C ILE A 266 -9.62 -16.04 12.18
N VAL A 267 -9.22 -17.31 12.19
CA VAL A 267 -10.13 -18.43 12.46
C VAL A 267 -10.72 -18.32 13.87
N TRP A 268 -9.87 -18.06 14.88
CA TRP A 268 -10.32 -17.93 16.26
C TRP A 268 -11.29 -16.77 16.46
N PHE A 269 -10.93 -15.58 16.00
CA PHE A 269 -11.73 -14.36 16.28
C PHE A 269 -12.91 -14.14 15.35
N ARG A 270 -12.85 -14.64 14.10
CA ARG A 270 -13.94 -14.42 13.13
C ARG A 270 -14.85 -15.63 12.93
N ILE A 271 -14.36 -16.85 13.09
CA ILE A 271 -15.11 -18.06 12.80
C ILE A 271 -15.58 -18.73 14.10
N LEU A 272 -14.65 -19.01 15.02
CA LEU A 272 -14.96 -19.76 16.23
C LEU A 272 -15.57 -18.90 17.35
N ASN A 273 -15.15 -17.64 17.47
CA ASN A 273 -15.61 -16.70 18.50
C ASN A 273 -15.95 -15.35 17.86
N PRO A 274 -17.02 -15.26 17.04
CA PRO A 274 -17.37 -14.01 16.40
C PRO A 274 -17.72 -12.97 17.47
N TRP A 275 -16.90 -11.92 17.54
CA TRP A 275 -17.19 -10.77 18.38
C TRP A 275 -18.37 -10.00 17.78
N PRO A 276 -19.34 -9.63 18.60
CA PRO A 276 -20.49 -8.83 18.13
C PRO A 276 -20.06 -7.44 17.64
N VAL A 277 -18.88 -6.96 18.05
CA VAL A 277 -18.29 -5.70 17.62
C VAL A 277 -16.95 -5.94 16.92
N THR A 278 -16.66 -5.11 15.92
CA THR A 278 -15.49 -5.29 15.05
C THR A 278 -14.20 -4.80 15.72
N TYR A 279 -14.28 -3.74 16.54
CA TYR A 279 -13.14 -3.09 17.15
C TYR A 279 -13.14 -3.25 18.68
N TRP A 280 -11.99 -3.64 19.22
CA TRP A 280 -11.79 -3.66 20.66
C TRP A 280 -11.76 -2.23 21.22
N SER A 281 -12.39 -2.04 22.38
CA SER A 281 -12.38 -0.77 23.14
C SER A 281 -11.99 -1.02 24.60
N PRO A 282 -11.18 -0.13 25.21
CA PRO A 282 -10.87 -0.20 26.63
C PRO A 282 -12.02 0.26 27.55
N PHE A 283 -13.06 0.86 26.97
CA PHE A 283 -14.14 1.49 27.74
C PHE A 283 -15.35 0.58 27.94
N ILE A 284 -15.38 -0.57 27.29
CA ILE A 284 -16.55 -1.47 27.30
C ILE A 284 -16.09 -2.84 27.78
N ALA A 285 -16.73 -3.34 28.82
CA ALA A 285 -16.50 -4.70 29.29
C ALA A 285 -17.05 -5.72 28.30
N ARG A 286 -16.39 -6.86 28.16
CA ARG A 286 -16.78 -7.94 27.24
C ARG A 286 -18.22 -8.41 27.45
N GLU A 287 -18.70 -8.39 28.69
CA GLU A 287 -20.05 -8.79 29.07
C GLU A 287 -21.12 -7.84 28.55
N ASP A 288 -20.83 -6.53 28.53
CA ASP A 288 -21.74 -5.51 28.02
C ASP A 288 -21.87 -5.56 26.49
N ILE A 289 -20.78 -5.89 25.80
CA ILE A 289 -20.77 -6.08 24.35
C ILE A 289 -21.69 -7.26 23.94
N ILE A 290 -21.62 -8.36 24.68
CA ILE A 290 -22.46 -9.56 24.42
C ILE A 290 -23.95 -9.23 24.63
N LYS A 291 -24.27 -8.39 25.62
CA LYS A 291 -25.64 -7.94 25.88
C LYS A 291 -26.17 -7.10 24.70
N VAL A 292 -25.40 -6.13 24.22
CA VAL A 292 -25.80 -5.25 23.09
C VAL A 292 -26.01 -6.07 21.80
N GLY A 293 -25.07 -6.95 21.45
CA GLY A 293 -25.20 -7.83 20.26
C GLY A 293 -26.41 -8.77 20.30
N ARG A 294 -26.82 -9.23 21.50
CA ARG A 294 -28.01 -10.05 21.68
C ARG A 294 -29.32 -9.26 21.50
N PHE A 295 -29.32 -7.98 21.86
CA PHE A 295 -30.49 -7.11 21.65
C PHE A 295 -30.67 -6.74 20.17
N GLU A 296 -29.60 -6.48 19.43
CA GLU A 296 -29.70 -6.18 17.98
C GLU A 296 -30.15 -7.40 17.16
N THR A 297 -29.60 -8.60 17.44
CA THR A 297 -30.05 -9.82 16.77
C THR A 297 -31.52 -10.14 17.05
N LEU A 298 -32.01 -9.89 18.26
CA LEU A 298 -33.43 -10.06 18.62
C LEU A 298 -34.33 -8.98 17.94
N SER A 299 -33.85 -7.76 17.76
CA SER A 299 -34.59 -6.71 17.07
C SER A 299 -34.68 -6.97 15.56
N ILE A 300 -33.60 -7.48 14.95
CA ILE A 300 -33.56 -7.88 13.53
C ILE A 300 -34.46 -9.09 13.29
N LEU A 301 -34.46 -10.09 14.16
CA LEU A 301 -35.35 -11.26 14.07
C LEU A 301 -36.83 -10.89 14.24
N LYS A 302 -37.15 -9.89 15.07
CA LYS A 302 -38.50 -9.33 15.17
C LYS A 302 -38.95 -8.57 13.92
N TRP A 303 -38.02 -8.04 13.14
CA TRP A 303 -38.29 -7.30 11.91
C TRP A 303 -38.57 -8.25 10.72
N PHE A 304 -37.91 -9.42 10.69
CA PHE A 304 -38.12 -10.49 9.69
C PHE A 304 -39.30 -11.43 10.01
N GLY A 305 -39.89 -11.32 11.17
CA GLY A 305 -41.03 -12.13 11.61
C GLY A 305 -42.38 -11.46 11.56
N LYS A 306 -42.52 -10.36 10.77
CA LYS A 306 -43.80 -9.71 10.46
C LYS A 306 -44.11 -9.82 8.99
#